data_b58058b4e5fd575937a60ff3729cfdba
#
_entry.id   b58058b4e5fd575937a60ff3729cfdba
#
_cell.length_a   1.000
_cell.length_b   1.000
_cell.length_c   1.000
_cell.angle_alpha   90.00
_cell.angle_beta   90.00
_cell.angle_gamma   90.00
#
_symmetry.space_group_name_H-M   'P 1'
#
loop_
_entity.id
_entity.type
_entity.pdbx_description
1 polymer ?
#
loop_
_entity_poly.entity_id
_entity_poly.type
_entity_poly.pdbx_seq_one_letter_code
_entity_poly.pdbx_strand_id
1 'polypeptide(L)'
;MLESTEKGGVRNSIQNCLTVFQHDPELSGAVAKNLLTERIDLLKPIGRKRRTGSKAMTDTDMKYIRLYLEKTYGLTSEKKIADAADLAADANSYHPIRDYLNGLVWDGKERVRYCLRHFLGTDTDNYTFQSLRLFLLGAIHRAFCPGCKFEVMLCLVGGQGAGKSTFFRLLAVKDEWFSDDLRKLDDDNVYRKLQGHWIIEMSEMIATANAKSIEEIKSFLSRQKEVYKIQIGRAHV
;
A
#
# COMPACT_ATOMS: atom_id res chain seq x y z
N MET A 1 19.28 -22.99 -16.47
CA MET A 1 19.55 -24.43 -16.12
C MET A 1 19.79 -24.47 -14.60
N LEU A 2 19.23 -25.45 -13.89
CA LEU A 2 19.43 -25.62 -12.44
C LEU A 2 20.78 -26.27 -12.15
N GLU A 3 21.46 -25.80 -11.11
CA GLU A 3 22.71 -26.43 -10.63
C GLU A 3 22.41 -27.81 -10.03
N SER A 4 23.22 -28.80 -10.39
CA SER A 4 23.10 -30.17 -9.88
C SER A 4 24.12 -30.43 -8.78
N THR A 5 23.83 -31.40 -7.94
CA THR A 5 24.78 -31.98 -6.99
C THR A 5 25.67 -33.01 -7.70
N GLU A 6 26.79 -33.39 -7.10
CA GLU A 6 27.69 -34.48 -7.60
C GLU A 6 26.94 -35.79 -7.83
N LYS A 7 25.84 -36.02 -7.15
CA LYS A 7 24.98 -37.23 -7.25
C LYS A 7 23.83 -37.08 -8.27
N GLY A 8 23.83 -35.99 -9.09
CA GLY A 8 22.88 -35.78 -10.19
C GLY A 8 21.51 -35.20 -9.77
N GLY A 9 21.25 -34.96 -8.49
CA GLY A 9 20.02 -34.29 -8.02
C GLY A 9 20.12 -32.76 -8.10
N VAL A 10 19.00 -32.04 -8.06
CA VAL A 10 18.97 -30.57 -8.01
C VAL A 10 19.61 -30.09 -6.69
N ARG A 11 20.58 -29.17 -6.81
CA ARG A 11 21.22 -28.58 -5.63
C ARG A 11 20.23 -27.68 -4.90
N ASN A 12 20.09 -27.90 -3.59
CA ASN A 12 19.21 -27.08 -2.74
C ASN A 12 19.93 -25.76 -2.38
N SER A 13 19.88 -24.76 -3.28
CA SER A 13 20.51 -23.45 -3.15
C SER A 13 19.50 -22.33 -3.35
N ILE A 14 19.76 -21.13 -2.81
CA ILE A 14 18.94 -19.92 -3.05
C ILE A 14 18.88 -19.64 -4.56
N GLN A 15 20.03 -19.79 -5.26
CA GLN A 15 20.12 -19.54 -6.71
C GLN A 15 19.15 -20.44 -7.50
N ASN A 16 19.09 -21.75 -7.20
CA ASN A 16 18.16 -22.64 -7.87
C ASN A 16 16.70 -22.30 -7.55
N CYS A 17 16.38 -22.01 -6.26
CA CYS A 17 15.05 -21.54 -5.89
C CYS A 17 14.68 -20.26 -6.67
N LEU A 18 15.56 -19.26 -6.72
CA LEU A 18 15.33 -18.02 -7.43
C LEU A 18 15.17 -18.24 -8.95
N THR A 19 15.99 -19.11 -9.56
CA THR A 19 15.86 -19.48 -10.97
C THR A 19 14.46 -20.08 -11.26
N VAL A 20 13.95 -20.91 -10.35
CA VAL A 20 12.59 -21.46 -10.49
C VAL A 20 11.54 -20.36 -10.37
N PHE A 21 11.65 -19.46 -9.39
CA PHE A 21 10.72 -18.30 -9.30
C PHE A 21 10.73 -17.41 -10.55
N GLN A 22 11.85 -17.33 -11.26
CA GLN A 22 11.97 -16.50 -12.45
C GLN A 22 11.42 -17.16 -13.73
N HIS A 23 11.54 -18.49 -13.85
CA HIS A 23 11.35 -19.18 -15.13
C HIS A 23 10.25 -20.25 -15.10
N ASP A 24 9.83 -20.73 -13.95
CA ASP A 24 8.76 -21.71 -13.87
C ASP A 24 7.41 -21.07 -14.23
N PRO A 25 6.57 -21.69 -15.08
CA PRO A 25 5.30 -21.13 -15.55
C PRO A 25 4.31 -20.78 -14.40
N GLU A 26 4.28 -21.56 -13.33
CA GLU A 26 3.41 -21.33 -12.17
C GLU A 26 3.94 -20.21 -11.27
N LEU A 27 5.27 -20.14 -11.09
CA LEU A 27 5.90 -19.23 -10.13
C LEU A 27 6.38 -17.91 -10.73
N SER A 28 6.68 -17.86 -12.03
CA SER A 28 7.13 -16.65 -12.68
C SER A 28 6.07 -15.55 -12.61
N GLY A 29 6.42 -14.41 -11.97
CA GLY A 29 5.52 -13.30 -11.71
C GLY A 29 4.38 -13.62 -10.72
N ALA A 30 4.48 -14.71 -9.95
CA ALA A 30 3.46 -15.05 -8.97
C ALA A 30 3.59 -14.25 -7.68
N VAL A 31 4.79 -13.83 -7.31
CA VAL A 31 5.07 -13.00 -6.13
C VAL A 31 5.55 -11.62 -6.54
N ALA A 32 5.10 -10.58 -5.86
CA ALA A 32 5.51 -9.20 -6.09
C ALA A 32 5.48 -8.39 -4.79
N LYS A 33 6.45 -7.51 -4.60
CA LYS A 33 6.47 -6.60 -3.45
C LYS A 33 5.56 -5.40 -3.73
N ASN A 34 4.56 -5.23 -2.89
CA ASN A 34 3.68 -4.06 -2.91
C ASN A 34 4.33 -2.92 -2.11
N LEU A 35 4.81 -1.90 -2.80
CA LEU A 35 5.53 -0.77 -2.21
C LEU A 35 4.62 0.18 -1.39
N LEU A 36 3.31 0.06 -1.47
CA LEU A 36 2.38 0.83 -0.65
C LEU A 36 2.20 0.18 0.73
N THR A 37 2.10 -1.16 0.77
CA THR A 37 1.88 -1.92 2.01
C THR A 37 3.17 -2.47 2.60
N GLU A 38 4.29 -2.42 1.88
CA GLU A 38 5.58 -3.05 2.21
C GLU A 38 5.47 -4.57 2.44
N ARG A 39 4.49 -5.22 1.79
CA ARG A 39 4.24 -6.66 1.90
C ARG A 39 4.41 -7.36 0.56
N ILE A 40 4.65 -8.66 0.61
CA ILE A 40 4.61 -9.49 -0.58
C ILE A 40 3.16 -9.84 -0.90
N ASP A 41 2.78 -9.60 -2.14
CA ASP A 41 1.50 -10.01 -2.71
C ASP A 41 1.68 -11.27 -3.55
N LEU A 42 0.71 -12.17 -3.46
CA LEU A 42 0.58 -13.33 -4.34
C LEU A 42 -0.35 -12.96 -5.49
N LEU A 43 0.18 -12.78 -6.69
CA LEU A 43 -0.58 -12.35 -7.87
C LEU A 43 -1.24 -13.49 -8.62
N LYS A 44 -0.69 -14.71 -8.53
CA LYS A 44 -1.24 -15.93 -9.15
C LYS A 44 -1.52 -16.98 -8.08
N PRO A 45 -2.62 -17.75 -8.19
CA PRO A 45 -2.87 -18.86 -7.28
C PRO A 45 -1.86 -20.00 -7.52
N ILE A 46 -1.28 -20.55 -6.48
CA ILE A 46 -0.33 -21.66 -6.56
C ILE A 46 -0.91 -22.84 -5.78
N GLY A 47 -1.11 -23.96 -6.44
CA GLY A 47 -1.55 -25.20 -5.84
C GLY A 47 -2.97 -25.24 -5.28
N ARG A 48 -3.69 -24.11 -5.25
CA ARG A 48 -5.10 -24.04 -4.84
C ARG A 48 -5.82 -22.86 -5.48
N LYS A 49 -7.17 -22.91 -5.55
CA LYS A 49 -7.98 -21.73 -5.88
C LYS A 49 -7.81 -20.69 -4.79
N ARG A 50 -7.49 -19.45 -5.18
CA ARG A 50 -7.36 -18.35 -4.26
C ARG A 50 -8.71 -17.98 -3.64
N ARG A 51 -8.71 -17.66 -2.34
CA ARG A 51 -9.87 -17.04 -1.69
C ARG A 51 -9.99 -15.59 -2.22
N THR A 52 -11.22 -15.15 -2.46
CA THR A 52 -11.51 -13.75 -2.81
C THR A 52 -11.11 -12.83 -1.66
N GLY A 53 -10.48 -11.70 -1.94
CA GLY A 53 -10.08 -10.71 -0.93
C GLY A 53 -8.66 -10.18 -1.14
N SER A 54 -7.90 -10.05 -0.05
CA SER A 54 -6.57 -9.46 -0.03
C SER A 54 -5.58 -10.20 -0.93
N LYS A 55 -4.68 -9.44 -1.59
CA LYS A 55 -3.56 -10.00 -2.37
C LYS A 55 -2.37 -10.38 -1.50
N ALA A 56 -2.31 -9.92 -0.25
CA ALA A 56 -1.20 -10.22 0.64
C ALA A 56 -0.96 -11.71 0.76
N MET A 57 0.28 -12.13 0.56
CA MET A 57 0.70 -13.51 0.70
C MET A 57 0.60 -13.94 2.17
N THR A 58 0.00 -15.10 2.40
CA THR A 58 -0.15 -15.69 3.73
C THR A 58 0.87 -16.82 3.97
N ASP A 59 1.07 -17.20 5.25
CA ASP A 59 1.89 -18.36 5.59
C ASP A 59 1.41 -19.64 4.90
N THR A 60 0.09 -19.76 4.70
CA THR A 60 -0.49 -20.90 3.98
C THR A 60 -0.11 -20.88 2.50
N ASP A 61 -0.06 -19.73 1.87
CA ASP A 61 0.38 -19.59 0.47
C ASP A 61 1.85 -20.00 0.34
N MET A 62 2.72 -19.58 1.28
CA MET A 62 4.11 -20.02 1.32
C MET A 62 4.25 -21.53 1.49
N LYS A 63 3.38 -22.19 2.29
CA LYS A 63 3.36 -23.65 2.41
C LYS A 63 3.00 -24.34 1.09
N TYR A 64 2.07 -23.79 0.31
CA TYR A 64 1.75 -24.32 -1.02
C TYR A 64 2.89 -24.12 -2.02
N ILE A 65 3.58 -22.99 -1.98
CA ILE A 65 4.79 -22.75 -2.78
C ILE A 65 5.86 -23.79 -2.44
N ARG A 66 6.13 -24.01 -1.15
CA ARG A 66 7.10 -25.03 -0.69
C ARG A 66 6.73 -26.44 -1.16
N LEU A 67 5.47 -26.80 -1.00
CA LEU A 67 4.97 -28.11 -1.46
C LEU A 67 5.16 -28.29 -2.99
N TYR A 68 4.90 -27.25 -3.75
CA TYR A 68 5.11 -27.27 -5.20
C TYR A 68 6.59 -27.45 -5.56
N LEU A 69 7.49 -26.67 -4.95
CA LEU A 69 8.93 -26.73 -5.17
C LEU A 69 9.54 -28.08 -4.77
N GLU A 70 9.08 -28.65 -3.66
CA GLU A 70 9.50 -29.98 -3.20
C GLU A 70 9.09 -31.07 -4.20
N LYS A 71 7.82 -31.07 -4.61
CA LYS A 71 7.29 -32.10 -5.53
C LYS A 71 7.90 -32.03 -6.93
N THR A 72 8.11 -30.81 -7.45
CA THR A 72 8.51 -30.61 -8.83
C THR A 72 10.03 -30.64 -9.01
N TYR A 73 10.75 -30.08 -8.03
CA TYR A 73 12.20 -29.82 -8.16
C TYR A 73 13.05 -30.46 -7.06
N GLY A 74 12.45 -31.05 -6.03
CA GLY A 74 13.17 -31.59 -4.88
C GLY A 74 13.79 -30.50 -3.98
N LEU A 75 13.33 -29.26 -4.09
CA LEU A 75 13.79 -28.13 -3.28
C LEU A 75 13.02 -28.09 -1.95
N THR A 76 13.69 -28.39 -0.84
CA THR A 76 13.05 -28.62 0.48
C THR A 76 13.44 -27.59 1.54
N SER A 77 14.48 -26.76 1.32
CA SER A 77 14.97 -25.82 2.32
C SER A 77 14.03 -24.62 2.49
N GLU A 78 13.26 -24.61 3.57
CA GLU A 78 12.31 -23.54 3.92
C GLU A 78 12.95 -22.15 3.84
N LYS A 79 14.12 -21.97 4.49
CA LYS A 79 14.82 -20.68 4.51
C LYS A 79 15.23 -20.23 3.12
N LYS A 80 15.81 -21.09 2.31
CA LYS A 80 16.28 -20.75 0.95
C LYS A 80 15.13 -20.43 0.00
N ILE A 81 14.01 -21.13 0.18
CA ILE A 81 12.77 -20.84 -0.58
C ILE A 81 12.20 -19.48 -0.18
N ALA A 82 12.16 -19.16 1.12
CA ALA A 82 11.71 -17.86 1.60
C ALA A 82 12.61 -16.73 1.10
N ASP A 83 13.93 -16.85 1.25
CA ASP A 83 14.91 -15.88 0.75
C ASP A 83 14.76 -15.66 -0.77
N ALA A 84 14.56 -16.73 -1.54
CA ALA A 84 14.34 -16.63 -2.98
C ALA A 84 13.00 -15.99 -3.36
N ALA A 85 11.94 -16.26 -2.58
CA ALA A 85 10.64 -15.62 -2.78
C ALA A 85 10.71 -14.10 -2.51
N ASP A 86 11.44 -13.70 -1.46
CA ASP A 86 11.66 -12.28 -1.13
C ASP A 86 12.42 -11.58 -2.26
N LEU A 87 13.50 -12.18 -2.77
CA LEU A 87 14.28 -11.65 -3.90
C LEU A 87 13.45 -11.56 -5.19
N ALA A 88 12.65 -12.60 -5.47
CA ALA A 88 11.78 -12.61 -6.65
C ALA A 88 10.68 -11.55 -6.53
N ALA A 89 10.11 -11.37 -5.34
CA ALA A 89 9.11 -10.35 -5.08
C ALA A 89 9.67 -8.93 -5.21
N ASP A 90 10.88 -8.69 -4.70
CA ASP A 90 11.56 -7.40 -4.81
C ASP A 90 11.84 -7.04 -6.27
N ALA A 91 12.32 -8.00 -7.07
CA ALA A 91 12.53 -7.83 -8.52
C ALA A 91 11.23 -7.51 -9.28
N ASN A 92 10.07 -7.95 -8.79
CA ASN A 92 8.74 -7.69 -9.35
C ASN A 92 7.98 -6.63 -8.54
N SER A 93 8.67 -5.71 -7.87
CA SER A 93 8.01 -4.69 -7.06
C SER A 93 7.11 -3.77 -7.89
N TYR A 94 5.98 -3.35 -7.30
CA TYR A 94 5.02 -2.46 -7.92
C TYR A 94 4.42 -1.50 -6.90
N HIS A 95 3.88 -0.38 -7.38
CA HIS A 95 3.22 0.59 -6.52
C HIS A 95 1.79 0.86 -7.02
N PRO A 96 0.76 0.30 -6.38
CA PRO A 96 -0.60 0.26 -6.93
C PRO A 96 -1.19 1.64 -7.24
N ILE A 97 -0.84 2.67 -6.46
CA ILE A 97 -1.31 4.04 -6.70
C ILE A 97 -0.59 4.67 -7.89
N ARG A 98 0.74 4.49 -8.00
CA ARG A 98 1.50 5.01 -9.15
C ARG A 98 1.05 4.37 -10.45
N ASP A 99 0.83 3.05 -10.43
CA ASP A 99 0.36 2.31 -11.59
C ASP A 99 -1.03 2.80 -12.01
N TYR A 100 -1.94 3.02 -11.04
CA TYR A 100 -3.24 3.62 -11.31
C TYR A 100 -3.11 5.02 -11.92
N LEU A 101 -2.33 5.91 -11.31
CA LEU A 101 -2.14 7.30 -11.77
C LEU A 101 -1.50 7.36 -13.17
N ASN A 102 -0.51 6.51 -13.45
CA ASN A 102 0.14 6.43 -14.75
C ASN A 102 -0.78 5.88 -15.85
N GLY A 103 -1.79 5.10 -15.48
CA GLY A 103 -2.80 4.60 -16.40
C GLY A 103 -3.92 5.58 -16.74
N LEU A 104 -3.97 6.75 -16.08
CA LEU A 104 -5.02 7.74 -16.33
C LEU A 104 -4.75 8.52 -17.62
N VAL A 105 -5.83 8.74 -18.38
CA VAL A 105 -5.84 9.62 -19.56
C VAL A 105 -6.86 10.73 -19.31
N TRP A 106 -6.43 11.97 -19.42
CA TRP A 106 -7.32 13.11 -19.24
C TRP A 106 -8.24 13.29 -20.46
N ASP A 107 -9.52 13.39 -20.20
CA ASP A 107 -10.56 13.58 -21.24
C ASP A 107 -10.86 15.04 -21.57
N GLY A 108 -10.06 15.99 -21.04
CA GLY A 108 -10.22 17.43 -21.28
C GLY A 108 -11.27 18.13 -20.44
N LYS A 109 -11.96 17.44 -19.52
CA LYS A 109 -13.04 18.02 -18.71
C LYS A 109 -12.54 18.52 -17.35
N GLU A 110 -12.86 19.75 -17.04
CA GLU A 110 -12.52 20.43 -15.77
C GLU A 110 -13.50 20.02 -14.66
N ARG A 111 -13.18 18.95 -13.91
CA ARG A 111 -14.06 18.46 -12.81
C ARG A 111 -13.71 19.02 -11.45
N VAL A 112 -12.44 19.28 -11.18
CA VAL A 112 -11.95 19.66 -9.85
C VAL A 112 -12.58 20.98 -9.37
N ARG A 113 -12.78 21.94 -10.26
CA ARG A 113 -13.39 23.24 -9.96
C ARG A 113 -14.77 23.13 -9.33
N TYR A 114 -15.57 22.19 -9.79
CA TYR A 114 -16.98 22.03 -9.36
C TYR A 114 -17.21 20.87 -8.42
N CYS A 115 -16.16 20.13 -8.08
CA CYS A 115 -16.24 18.88 -7.34
C CYS A 115 -16.86 19.07 -5.95
N LEU A 116 -16.33 19.99 -5.13
CA LEU A 116 -16.83 20.23 -3.77
C LEU A 116 -18.28 20.77 -3.80
N ARG A 117 -18.61 21.64 -4.75
CA ARG A 117 -19.99 22.11 -4.92
C ARG A 117 -20.94 20.95 -5.26
N HIS A 118 -20.55 20.12 -6.21
CA HIS A 118 -21.40 19.04 -6.70
C HIS A 118 -21.69 17.99 -5.61
N PHE A 119 -20.68 17.61 -4.84
CA PHE A 119 -20.80 16.54 -3.86
C PHE A 119 -21.13 17.01 -2.45
N LEU A 120 -20.75 18.22 -2.08
CA LEU A 120 -20.85 18.72 -0.70
C LEU A 120 -21.63 20.05 -0.59
N GLY A 121 -22.09 20.63 -1.72
CA GLY A 121 -22.87 21.85 -1.70
C GLY A 121 -22.10 23.11 -1.29
N THR A 122 -20.78 23.11 -1.39
CA THR A 122 -19.94 24.29 -1.05
C THR A 122 -20.11 25.42 -2.08
N ASP A 123 -19.65 26.61 -1.74
CA ASP A 123 -19.53 27.70 -2.71
C ASP A 123 -18.50 27.36 -3.80
N THR A 124 -18.71 27.92 -5.01
CA THR A 124 -17.79 27.76 -6.15
C THR A 124 -16.92 29.01 -6.27
N ASP A 125 -16.07 29.22 -5.27
CA ASP A 125 -15.10 30.30 -5.28
C ASP A 125 -13.68 29.79 -5.61
N ASN A 126 -12.77 30.73 -5.79
CA ASN A 126 -11.39 30.38 -6.11
C ASN A 126 -10.68 29.71 -4.91
N TYR A 127 -11.03 30.06 -3.68
CA TYR A 127 -10.42 29.46 -2.49
C TYR A 127 -10.78 27.98 -2.38
N THR A 128 -12.05 27.63 -2.49
CA THR A 128 -12.57 26.26 -2.46
C THR A 128 -11.93 25.40 -3.55
N PHE A 129 -11.85 25.93 -4.78
CA PHE A 129 -11.19 25.25 -5.90
C PHE A 129 -9.70 25.00 -5.63
N GLN A 130 -8.95 26.04 -5.23
CA GLN A 130 -7.51 25.92 -5.00
C GLN A 130 -7.19 25.01 -3.80
N SER A 131 -8.01 25.01 -2.76
CA SER A 131 -7.85 24.14 -1.61
C SER A 131 -7.94 22.66 -1.99
N LEU A 132 -8.98 22.28 -2.75
CA LEU A 132 -9.09 20.90 -3.25
C LEU A 132 -7.97 20.56 -4.24
N ARG A 133 -7.66 21.47 -5.17
CA ARG A 133 -6.58 21.26 -6.14
C ARG A 133 -5.24 21.02 -5.46
N LEU A 134 -4.90 21.83 -4.45
CA LEU A 134 -3.67 21.68 -3.68
C LEU A 134 -3.62 20.32 -2.95
N PHE A 135 -4.70 19.91 -2.31
CA PHE A 135 -4.81 18.61 -1.67
C PHE A 135 -4.57 17.46 -2.64
N LEU A 136 -5.22 17.47 -3.80
CA LEU A 136 -5.04 16.43 -4.83
C LEU A 136 -3.62 16.40 -5.39
N LEU A 137 -3.02 17.57 -5.65
CA LEU A 137 -1.62 17.66 -6.09
C LEU A 137 -0.68 17.09 -5.02
N GLY A 138 -0.92 17.37 -3.74
CA GLY A 138 -0.14 16.81 -2.64
C GLY A 138 -0.27 15.29 -2.53
N ALA A 139 -1.48 14.76 -2.68
CA ALA A 139 -1.73 13.32 -2.68
C ALA A 139 -0.98 12.60 -3.82
N ILE A 140 -0.99 13.18 -5.02
CA ILE A 140 -0.24 12.68 -6.18
C ILE A 140 1.27 12.81 -5.93
N HIS A 141 1.73 13.99 -5.50
CA HIS A 141 3.16 14.23 -5.28
C HIS A 141 3.74 13.26 -4.25
N ARG A 142 3.06 13.02 -3.12
CA ARG A 142 3.51 12.04 -2.11
C ARG A 142 3.52 10.61 -2.59
N ALA A 143 2.66 10.23 -3.53
CA ALA A 143 2.69 8.91 -4.14
C ALA A 143 3.97 8.71 -5.00
N PHE A 144 4.40 9.73 -5.75
CA PHE A 144 5.60 9.63 -6.60
C PHE A 144 6.90 9.98 -5.87
N CYS A 145 6.85 10.88 -4.89
CA CYS A 145 7.98 11.36 -4.12
C CYS A 145 7.76 11.13 -2.62
N PRO A 146 7.86 9.88 -2.11
CA PRO A 146 7.71 9.59 -0.69
C PRO A 146 8.68 10.42 0.16
N GLY A 147 8.18 10.95 1.28
CA GLY A 147 8.97 11.82 2.15
C GLY A 147 9.10 13.27 1.68
N CYS A 148 8.49 13.66 0.55
CA CYS A 148 8.41 15.06 0.18
C CYS A 148 7.64 15.88 1.23
N LYS A 149 8.09 17.12 1.44
CA LYS A 149 7.46 18.06 2.38
C LYS A 149 6.10 18.51 1.82
N PHE A 150 5.05 18.29 2.60
CA PHE A 150 3.70 18.74 2.29
C PHE A 150 2.94 18.99 3.59
N GLU A 151 2.83 20.25 4.00
CA GLU A 151 2.34 20.69 5.31
C GLU A 151 0.89 21.16 5.27
N VAL A 152 0.12 20.72 4.28
CA VAL A 152 -1.27 21.14 4.08
C VAL A 152 -2.20 19.96 4.32
N MET A 153 -3.26 20.21 5.07
CA MET A 153 -4.35 19.27 5.30
C MET A 153 -5.66 19.93 4.90
N LEU A 154 -6.44 19.24 4.06
CA LEU A 154 -7.77 19.71 3.69
C LEU A 154 -8.75 19.43 4.83
N CYS A 155 -9.38 20.47 5.38
CA CYS A 155 -10.39 20.37 6.41
C CYS A 155 -11.77 20.67 5.83
N LEU A 156 -12.69 19.72 5.92
CA LEU A 156 -14.11 19.89 5.54
C LEU A 156 -14.95 20.12 6.80
N VAL A 157 -15.60 21.28 6.89
CA VAL A 157 -16.46 21.67 8.00
C VAL A 157 -17.93 21.68 7.55
N GLY A 158 -18.81 21.11 8.36
CA GLY A 158 -20.24 21.03 8.03
C GLY A 158 -20.98 20.05 8.92
N GLY A 159 -22.29 20.01 8.83
CA GLY A 159 -23.17 19.17 9.63
C GLY A 159 -22.87 17.67 9.53
N GLN A 160 -23.34 16.92 10.51
CA GLN A 160 -23.29 15.46 10.47
C GLN A 160 -24.13 14.94 9.29
N GLY A 161 -23.68 13.88 8.62
CA GLY A 161 -24.37 13.32 7.47
C GLY A 161 -24.16 14.06 6.14
N ALA A 162 -23.38 15.16 6.10
CA ALA A 162 -23.12 15.94 4.87
C ALA A 162 -22.23 15.24 3.84
N GLY A 163 -21.87 13.98 4.04
CA GLY A 163 -21.09 13.19 3.06
C GLY A 163 -19.59 13.44 3.04
N LYS A 164 -19.03 14.15 4.03
CA LYS A 164 -17.60 14.51 4.07
C LYS A 164 -16.65 13.31 4.00
N SER A 165 -16.86 12.32 4.87
CA SER A 165 -16.05 11.09 4.89
C SER A 165 -16.24 10.24 3.64
N THR A 166 -17.50 10.16 3.14
CA THR A 166 -17.79 9.50 1.87
C THR A 166 -17.04 10.15 0.70
N PHE A 167 -16.93 11.48 0.71
CA PHE A 167 -16.18 12.22 -0.29
C PHE A 167 -14.69 11.83 -0.29
N PHE A 168 -14.02 11.81 0.86
CA PHE A 168 -12.62 11.39 0.96
C PHE A 168 -12.42 9.92 0.57
N ARG A 169 -13.35 9.04 0.96
CA ARG A 169 -13.31 7.63 0.60
C ARG A 169 -13.41 7.44 -0.93
N LEU A 170 -14.27 8.19 -1.59
CA LEU A 170 -14.39 8.15 -3.06
C LEU A 170 -13.15 8.73 -3.75
N LEU A 171 -12.50 9.76 -3.19
CA LEU A 171 -11.24 10.29 -3.71
C LEU A 171 -10.10 9.28 -3.63
N ALA A 172 -10.12 8.38 -2.68
CA ALA A 172 -9.13 7.30 -2.57
C ALA A 172 -9.28 6.24 -3.67
N VAL A 173 -10.36 6.26 -4.46
CA VAL A 173 -10.65 5.38 -5.61
C VAL A 173 -10.98 3.94 -5.19
N LYS A 174 -10.24 3.36 -4.25
CA LYS A 174 -10.47 2.02 -3.70
C LYS A 174 -10.58 2.10 -2.19
N ASP A 175 -11.49 1.32 -1.63
CA ASP A 175 -11.67 1.25 -0.18
C ASP A 175 -10.40 0.85 0.56
N GLU A 176 -9.60 -0.05 -0.01
CA GLU A 176 -8.32 -0.48 0.56
C GLU A 176 -7.24 0.62 0.62
N TRP A 177 -7.43 1.73 -0.11
CA TRP A 177 -6.52 2.89 -0.12
C TRP A 177 -6.99 4.02 0.79
N PHE A 178 -8.13 3.86 1.45
CA PHE A 178 -8.70 4.80 2.40
C PHE A 178 -8.62 4.27 3.83
N SER A 179 -8.39 5.17 4.78
CA SER A 179 -8.50 4.88 6.20
C SER A 179 -9.13 6.05 6.94
N ASP A 180 -10.03 5.76 7.88
CA ASP A 180 -10.63 6.69 8.84
C ASP A 180 -10.28 6.33 10.30
N ASP A 181 -9.33 5.42 10.50
CA ASP A 181 -8.93 4.92 11.83
C ASP A 181 -7.87 5.80 12.53
N LEU A 182 -7.48 6.92 11.94
CA LEU A 182 -6.51 7.83 12.55
C LEU A 182 -7.20 8.81 13.50
N ARG A 183 -7.22 8.47 14.81
CA ARG A 183 -7.89 9.27 15.84
C ARG A 183 -6.92 10.06 16.72
N LYS A 184 -5.67 9.60 16.88
CA LYS A 184 -4.62 10.22 17.70
C LYS A 184 -3.28 10.13 17.01
N LEU A 185 -2.46 11.15 17.15
CA LEU A 185 -1.13 11.25 16.55
C LEU A 185 0.02 10.83 17.49
N ASP A 186 -0.28 10.61 18.75
CA ASP A 186 0.67 10.18 19.80
C ASP A 186 0.67 8.65 20.04
N ASP A 187 -0.06 7.89 19.21
CA ASP A 187 -0.09 6.43 19.27
C ASP A 187 1.20 5.85 18.64
N ASP A 188 1.90 4.97 19.37
CA ASP A 188 3.07 4.23 18.85
C ASP A 188 2.78 3.45 17.57
N ASN A 189 1.51 3.17 17.29
CA ASN A 189 1.05 2.49 16.10
C ASN A 189 0.61 3.42 14.96
N VAL A 190 0.74 4.74 15.11
CA VAL A 190 0.26 5.70 14.08
C VAL A 190 0.80 5.37 12.69
N TYR A 191 2.08 5.05 12.58
CA TYR A 191 2.73 4.74 11.30
C TYR A 191 2.22 3.44 10.67
N ARG A 192 1.89 2.45 11.50
CA ARG A 192 1.26 1.21 11.02
C ARG A 192 -0.15 1.45 10.45
N LYS A 193 -0.89 2.41 11.04
CA LYS A 193 -2.21 2.82 10.56
C LYS A 193 -2.15 3.64 9.28
N LEU A 194 -1.04 4.33 9.02
CA LEU A 194 -0.82 5.06 7.78
C LEU A 194 -0.40 4.15 6.62
N GLN A 195 0.31 3.07 6.93
CA GLN A 195 0.86 2.17 5.93
C GLN A 195 -0.25 1.48 5.13
N GLY A 196 -0.09 1.47 3.81
CA GLY A 196 -1.05 0.83 2.90
C GLY A 196 -2.22 1.72 2.46
N HIS A 197 -2.28 2.98 2.91
CA HIS A 197 -3.35 3.91 2.56
C HIS A 197 -2.82 5.12 1.79
N TRP A 198 -3.64 5.65 0.90
CA TRP A 198 -3.35 6.84 0.09
C TRP A 198 -4.02 8.08 0.66
N ILE A 199 -5.30 7.99 1.01
CA ILE A 199 -6.08 9.05 1.64
C ILE A 199 -6.45 8.59 3.05
N ILE A 200 -6.11 9.42 4.04
CA ILE A 200 -6.36 9.12 5.45
C ILE A 200 -7.17 10.26 6.04
N GLU A 201 -8.29 9.94 6.62
CA GLU A 201 -9.16 10.87 7.32
C GLU A 201 -8.83 10.88 8.81
N MET A 202 -8.70 12.07 9.36
CA MET A 202 -8.74 12.30 10.82
C MET A 202 -10.13 12.80 11.20
N SER A 203 -10.99 11.89 11.64
CA SER A 203 -12.34 12.23 12.06
C SER A 203 -12.34 13.02 13.38
N GLU A 204 -13.30 13.94 13.51
CA GLU A 204 -13.62 14.67 14.76
C GLU A 204 -12.49 15.55 15.34
N MET A 205 -11.46 15.82 14.58
CA MET A 205 -10.28 16.54 15.03
C MET A 205 -10.58 17.97 15.50
N ILE A 206 -11.50 18.66 14.85
CA ILE A 206 -11.87 20.05 15.17
C ILE A 206 -12.65 20.15 16.48
N ALA A 207 -13.44 19.15 16.82
CA ALA A 207 -14.24 19.14 18.05
C ALA A 207 -13.36 19.02 19.32
N THR A 208 -12.16 18.49 19.20
CA THR A 208 -11.19 18.28 20.30
C THR A 208 -9.95 19.16 20.18
N ALA A 209 -9.89 20.05 19.15
CA ALA A 209 -8.71 20.87 18.88
C ALA A 209 -8.49 21.94 19.96
N ASN A 210 -7.57 21.67 20.86
CA ASN A 210 -6.95 22.67 21.74
C ASN A 210 -5.60 23.09 21.13
N ALA A 211 -4.96 24.11 21.72
CA ALA A 211 -3.66 24.60 21.22
C ALA A 211 -2.59 23.49 21.14
N LYS A 212 -2.58 22.55 22.09
CA LYS A 212 -1.64 21.42 22.10
C LYS A 212 -1.87 20.48 20.92
N SER A 213 -3.12 20.09 20.66
CA SER A 213 -3.44 19.22 19.51
C SER A 213 -3.12 19.86 18.17
N ILE A 214 -3.28 21.17 18.03
CA ILE A 214 -2.90 21.91 16.82
C ILE A 214 -1.40 21.85 16.58
N GLU A 215 -0.58 22.03 17.62
CA GLU A 215 0.88 21.93 17.52
C GLU A 215 1.35 20.49 17.23
N GLU A 216 0.70 19.47 17.79
CA GLU A 216 0.96 18.06 17.47
C GLU A 216 0.67 17.76 15.99
N ILE A 217 -0.43 18.29 15.43
CA ILE A 217 -0.77 18.15 14.03
C ILE A 217 0.26 18.82 13.13
N LYS A 218 0.63 20.08 13.43
CA LYS A 218 1.66 20.80 12.68
C LYS A 218 2.99 20.04 12.70
N SER A 219 3.41 19.58 13.88
CA SER A 219 4.61 18.75 14.04
C SER A 219 4.53 17.49 13.21
N PHE A 220 3.40 16.78 13.22
CA PHE A 220 3.19 15.57 12.43
C PHE A 220 3.25 15.84 10.92
N LEU A 221 2.57 16.87 10.42
CA LEU A 221 2.56 17.23 9.00
C LEU A 221 3.93 17.70 8.48
N SER A 222 4.76 18.31 9.34
CA SER A 222 6.09 18.82 8.95
C SER A 222 7.17 17.74 8.90
N ARG A 223 6.93 16.54 9.42
CA ARG A 223 7.90 15.46 9.42
C ARG A 223 8.12 14.90 8.00
N GLN A 224 9.39 14.73 7.62
CA GLN A 224 9.78 14.18 6.32
C GLN A 224 10.17 12.72 6.39
N LYS A 225 10.70 12.27 7.52
CA LYS A 225 11.13 10.90 7.76
C LYS A 225 10.69 10.45 9.14
N GLU A 226 10.26 9.22 9.22
CA GLU A 226 9.92 8.56 10.46
C GLU A 226 10.76 7.31 10.62
N VAL A 227 11.30 7.12 11.82
CA VAL A 227 11.99 5.90 12.22
C VAL A 227 11.10 5.19 13.23
N TYR A 228 10.50 4.08 12.83
CA TYR A 228 9.73 3.25 13.75
C TYR A 228 10.28 1.83 13.77
N LYS A 229 10.12 1.15 14.92
CA LYS A 229 10.51 -0.25 15.06
C LYS A 229 9.59 -1.11 14.20
N ILE A 230 10.12 -1.64 13.10
CA ILE A 230 9.53 -2.81 12.45
C ILE A 230 9.84 -3.99 13.37
N GLN A 231 8.83 -4.57 14.00
CA GLN A 231 9.01 -5.88 14.60
C GLN A 231 9.24 -6.87 13.47
N ILE A 232 10.50 -7.17 13.20
CA ILE A 232 10.92 -8.30 12.36
C ILE A 232 10.65 -9.53 13.22
N GLY A 233 9.45 -10.04 13.17
CA GLY A 233 9.04 -11.21 13.90
C GLY A 233 7.69 -11.67 13.39
N ARG A 234 7.66 -12.84 12.82
CA ARG A 234 6.55 -13.72 12.47
C ARG A 234 5.19 -13.04 12.57
N ALA A 235 4.57 -12.77 11.43
CA ALA A 235 3.15 -12.46 11.36
C ALA A 235 2.39 -13.62 12.00
N HIS A 236 2.09 -13.52 13.28
CA HIS A 236 1.03 -14.29 13.87
C HIS A 236 -0.29 -13.63 13.47
N VAL A 237 -1.11 -14.43 12.83
CA VAL A 237 -2.51 -14.15 12.49
C VAL A 237 -3.30 -13.80 13.73
#